data_819aa5f88f6a1a57fc7565de979a63b2
#
_entry.id   819aa5f88f6a1a57fc7565de979a63b2
#
_cell.length_a   1.000
_cell.length_b   1.000
_cell.length_c   1.000
_cell.angle_alpha   90.00
_cell.angle_beta   90.00
_cell.angle_gamma   90.00
#
_symmetry.space_group_name_H-M   'P 1'
#
loop_
_entity.id
_entity.type
_entity.pdbx_description
1 polymer ?
#
loop_
_entity_poly.entity_id
_entity_poly.type
_entity_poly.pdbx_seq_one_letter_code
_entity_poly.pdbx_strand_id
1 'polypeptide(L)'
;MPAISQAEVLKLFVEPLLFLRERLPGEINGQSVMNDFFFPSRDFPSLLLARIYMEQGKITEAKSMLTGIVDSGRYQLGDLIYQLPASDTNRNVQFEQVSDICFSYTEVLLSLAECESRLGNSAQAENYLNQVMTANIGSPAYPSNVSLSSSVFTTRTSDEFIHRLANVWQSELRGTGTYFAFLKRNNIAVDILNIPVWRQVFPVPMRELHVNPSMSQNEGY
;
A
#
# COMPACT_ATOMS: atom_id res chain seq x y z
N MET A 1 -4.02 -18.81 -24.19
CA MET A 1 -2.96 -19.11 -23.21
C MET A 1 -3.63 -19.49 -21.91
N PRO A 2 -3.13 -20.45 -21.14
CA PRO A 2 -3.66 -20.73 -19.83
C PRO A 2 -3.50 -19.51 -18.92
N ALA A 3 -4.40 -19.35 -17.95
CA ALA A 3 -4.30 -18.29 -16.95
C ALA A 3 -3.04 -18.51 -16.10
N ILE A 4 -2.25 -17.44 -15.90
CA ILE A 4 -1.09 -17.47 -15.00
C ILE A 4 -1.59 -17.15 -13.59
N SER A 5 -1.04 -17.84 -12.59
CA SER A 5 -1.39 -17.56 -11.19
C SER A 5 -0.87 -16.20 -10.74
N GLN A 6 -1.53 -15.58 -9.74
CA GLN A 6 -1.05 -14.34 -9.13
C GLN A 6 0.41 -14.45 -8.66
N ALA A 7 0.78 -15.60 -8.07
CA ALA A 7 2.15 -15.85 -7.61
C ALA A 7 3.18 -15.82 -8.74
N GLU A 8 2.85 -16.37 -9.90
CA GLU A 8 3.71 -16.34 -11.09
C GLU A 8 3.83 -14.91 -11.65
N VAL A 9 2.72 -14.18 -11.73
CA VAL A 9 2.74 -12.78 -12.18
C VAL A 9 3.64 -11.94 -11.26
N LEU A 10 3.49 -12.07 -9.94
CA LEU A 10 4.30 -11.30 -8.99
C LEU A 10 5.80 -11.61 -9.11
N LYS A 11 6.17 -12.86 -9.42
CA LYS A 11 7.58 -13.23 -9.65
C LYS A 11 8.20 -12.47 -10.82
N LEU A 12 7.44 -12.22 -11.89
CA LEU A 12 7.94 -11.53 -13.08
C LEU A 12 8.41 -10.10 -12.79
N PHE A 13 7.92 -9.48 -11.74
CA PHE A 13 8.26 -8.11 -11.39
C PHE A 13 9.43 -7.99 -10.40
N VAL A 14 9.78 -9.04 -9.66
CA VAL A 14 10.79 -8.95 -8.59
C VAL A 14 12.18 -8.62 -9.17
N GLU A 15 12.67 -9.39 -10.15
CA GLU A 15 14.00 -9.16 -10.74
C GLU A 15 14.13 -7.79 -11.41
N PRO A 16 13.18 -7.34 -12.26
CA PRO A 16 13.23 -6.00 -12.83
C PRO A 16 13.23 -4.88 -11.78
N LEU A 17 12.46 -5.03 -10.71
CA LEU A 17 12.43 -4.02 -9.64
C LEU A 17 13.71 -3.99 -8.81
N LEU A 18 14.32 -5.14 -8.54
CA LEU A 18 15.64 -5.21 -7.91
C LEU A 18 16.70 -4.53 -8.78
N PHE A 19 16.70 -4.81 -10.08
CA PHE A 19 17.58 -4.18 -11.04
C PHE A 19 17.42 -2.65 -11.09
N LEU A 20 16.18 -2.16 -11.09
CA LEU A 20 15.89 -0.72 -11.05
C LEU A 20 16.34 -0.09 -9.74
N ARG A 21 16.06 -0.75 -8.60
CA ARG A 21 16.46 -0.27 -7.28
C ARG A 21 17.98 -0.06 -7.15
N GLU A 22 18.78 -0.93 -7.76
CA GLU A 22 20.25 -0.80 -7.73
C GLU A 22 20.77 0.35 -8.60
N ARG A 23 20.06 0.72 -9.65
CA ARG A 23 20.49 1.69 -10.66
C ARG A 23 19.89 3.07 -10.50
N LEU A 24 18.70 3.16 -9.93
CA LEU A 24 18.08 4.46 -9.70
C LEU A 24 18.79 5.20 -8.56
N PRO A 25 19.01 6.51 -8.70
CA PRO A 25 19.59 7.32 -7.64
C PRO A 25 18.63 7.51 -6.47
N GLY A 26 19.17 7.68 -5.28
CA GLY A 26 18.40 8.19 -4.12
C GLY A 26 18.31 9.71 -4.16
N GLU A 27 19.33 10.35 -4.73
CA GLU A 27 19.48 11.80 -4.83
C GLU A 27 20.05 12.18 -6.19
N ILE A 28 19.67 13.35 -6.69
CA ILE A 28 20.25 13.97 -7.87
C ILE A 28 20.85 15.32 -7.44
N ASN A 29 22.16 15.49 -7.64
CA ASN A 29 22.90 16.71 -7.27
C ASN A 29 22.74 17.11 -5.78
N GLY A 30 22.67 16.14 -4.86
CA GLY A 30 22.50 16.40 -3.43
C GLY A 30 21.11 16.85 -3.02
N GLN A 31 20.16 16.84 -3.95
CA GLN A 31 18.74 17.07 -3.67
C GLN A 31 17.97 15.74 -3.77
N SER A 32 17.04 15.56 -2.86
CA SER A 32 16.11 14.43 -2.96
C SER A 32 15.35 14.48 -4.29
N VAL A 33 15.24 13.34 -4.97
CA VAL A 33 14.53 13.22 -6.25
C VAL A 33 13.02 13.47 -6.11
N MET A 34 12.55 13.79 -4.93
CA MET A 34 11.12 13.94 -4.56
C MET A 34 10.33 14.91 -5.44
N ASN A 35 10.99 15.87 -6.08
CA ASN A 35 10.28 16.94 -6.81
C ASN A 35 10.25 16.74 -8.32
N ASP A 36 10.80 15.65 -8.83
CA ASP A 36 10.80 15.41 -10.27
C ASP A 36 9.86 14.25 -10.62
N PHE A 37 8.64 14.59 -11.03
CA PHE A 37 7.60 13.65 -11.44
C PHE A 37 8.02 12.73 -12.60
N PHE A 38 9.10 13.04 -13.29
CA PHE A 38 9.58 12.27 -14.45
C PHE A 38 10.65 11.23 -14.09
N PHE A 39 11.28 11.33 -12.91
CA PHE A 39 12.38 10.44 -12.53
C PHE A 39 12.11 9.75 -11.19
N PRO A 40 11.69 8.48 -11.22
CA PRO A 40 11.51 7.74 -9.97
C PRO A 40 12.85 7.56 -9.24
N SER A 41 12.83 7.76 -7.93
CA SER A 41 13.96 7.41 -7.06
C SER A 41 14.04 5.89 -6.84
N ARG A 42 15.16 5.41 -6.27
CA ARG A 42 15.31 4.00 -5.83
C ARG A 42 14.26 3.55 -4.82
N ASP A 43 13.60 4.48 -4.15
CA ASP A 43 12.61 4.18 -3.13
C ASP A 43 11.27 3.75 -3.74
N PHE A 44 10.97 4.20 -4.96
CA PHE A 44 9.79 3.76 -5.69
C PHE A 44 9.80 2.23 -5.96
N PRO A 45 10.83 1.64 -6.63
CA PRO A 45 10.90 0.19 -6.75
C PRO A 45 11.03 -0.53 -5.40
N SER A 46 11.62 0.08 -4.37
CA SER A 46 11.68 -0.50 -3.03
C SER A 46 10.28 -0.67 -2.41
N LEU A 47 9.42 0.34 -2.54
CA LEU A 47 8.04 0.26 -2.06
C LEU A 47 7.21 -0.75 -2.87
N LEU A 48 7.39 -0.81 -4.20
CA LEU A 48 6.74 -1.84 -5.02
C LEU A 48 7.18 -3.25 -4.65
N LEU A 49 8.48 -3.47 -4.40
CA LEU A 49 9.00 -4.75 -3.92
C LEU A 49 8.39 -5.11 -2.56
N ALA A 50 8.28 -4.15 -1.65
CA ALA A 50 7.66 -4.38 -0.35
C ALA A 50 6.19 -4.84 -0.51
N ARG A 51 5.40 -4.19 -1.36
CA ARG A 51 4.03 -4.62 -1.67
C ARG A 51 3.99 -6.06 -2.19
N ILE A 52 4.86 -6.40 -3.14
CA ILE A 52 4.94 -7.75 -3.70
C ILE A 52 5.31 -8.78 -2.62
N TYR A 53 6.30 -8.48 -1.79
CA TYR A 53 6.73 -9.36 -0.72
C TYR A 53 5.65 -9.56 0.34
N MET A 54 4.90 -8.51 0.68
CA MET A 54 3.75 -8.63 1.59
C MET A 54 2.66 -9.55 1.03
N GLU A 55 2.33 -9.44 -0.26
CA GLU A 55 1.39 -10.34 -0.93
C GLU A 55 1.90 -11.79 -1.02
N GLN A 56 3.21 -11.98 -1.05
CA GLN A 56 3.84 -13.32 -1.03
C GLN A 56 4.02 -13.88 0.40
N GLY A 57 3.66 -13.13 1.44
CA GLY A 57 3.91 -13.51 2.84
C GLY A 57 5.37 -13.40 3.29
N LYS A 58 6.23 -12.81 2.48
CA LYS A 58 7.67 -12.58 2.76
C LYS A 58 7.85 -11.30 3.58
N ILE A 59 7.39 -11.35 4.84
CA ILE A 59 7.26 -10.15 5.68
C ILE A 59 8.62 -9.55 6.07
N THR A 60 9.64 -10.39 6.28
CA THR A 60 10.98 -9.93 6.61
C THR A 60 11.63 -9.16 5.46
N GLU A 61 11.47 -9.65 4.23
CA GLU A 61 11.97 -9.00 3.03
C GLU A 61 11.22 -7.68 2.79
N ALA A 62 9.89 -7.68 2.94
CA ALA A 62 9.09 -6.47 2.84
C ALA A 62 9.54 -5.41 3.84
N LYS A 63 9.69 -5.79 5.12
CA LYS A 63 10.21 -4.92 6.17
C LYS A 63 11.57 -4.34 5.80
N SER A 64 12.49 -5.15 5.29
CA SER A 64 13.83 -4.69 4.88
C SER A 64 13.76 -3.60 3.80
N MET A 65 12.87 -3.74 2.80
CA MET A 65 12.69 -2.72 1.77
C MET A 65 12.15 -1.40 2.36
N LEU A 66 11.15 -1.48 3.22
CA LEU A 66 10.52 -0.32 3.85
C LEU A 66 11.45 0.39 4.84
N THR A 67 12.17 -0.37 5.66
CA THR A 67 13.16 0.19 6.60
C THR A 67 14.24 0.96 5.87
N GLY A 68 14.71 0.49 4.73
CA GLY A 68 15.67 1.23 3.91
C GLY A 68 15.16 2.59 3.43
N ILE A 69 13.85 2.75 3.22
CA ILE A 69 13.24 4.04 2.89
C ILE A 69 13.25 4.96 4.12
N VAL A 70 12.87 4.45 5.29
CA VAL A 70 12.85 5.21 6.55
C VAL A 70 14.26 5.66 6.94
N ASP A 71 15.22 4.74 6.92
CA ASP A 71 16.62 4.98 7.30
C ASP A 71 17.33 5.97 6.38
N SER A 72 16.80 6.17 5.17
CA SER A 72 17.32 7.18 4.25
C SER A 72 17.18 8.60 4.78
N GLY A 73 16.23 8.85 5.70
CA GLY A 73 15.95 10.17 6.26
C GLY A 73 15.44 11.21 5.27
N ARG A 74 15.06 10.78 4.04
CA ARG A 74 14.66 11.71 2.96
C ARG A 74 13.21 12.18 3.05
N TYR A 75 12.37 11.46 3.77
CA TYR A 75 10.92 11.65 3.77
C TYR A 75 10.39 11.98 5.16
N GLN A 76 9.34 12.77 5.17
CA GLN A 76 8.51 13.02 6.35
C GLN A 76 7.03 12.72 6.04
N LEU A 77 6.19 12.67 7.06
CA LEU A 77 4.76 12.45 6.89
C LEU A 77 4.15 13.53 5.99
N GLY A 78 3.35 13.10 5.03
CA GLY A 78 2.79 13.95 3.97
C GLY A 78 3.59 13.93 2.66
N ASP A 79 4.84 13.47 2.66
CA ASP A 79 5.64 13.40 1.45
C ASP A 79 5.19 12.27 0.52
N LEU A 80 5.29 12.53 -0.78
CA LEU A 80 5.11 11.53 -1.83
C LEU A 80 6.48 10.95 -2.22
N ILE A 81 6.55 9.62 -2.31
CA ILE A 81 7.72 8.92 -2.84
C ILE A 81 7.70 8.96 -4.37
N TYR A 82 6.52 8.82 -4.94
CA TYR A 82 6.28 8.91 -6.37
C TYR A 82 4.80 9.16 -6.64
N GLN A 83 4.53 9.95 -7.67
CA GLN A 83 3.19 10.18 -8.20
C GLN A 83 3.21 9.94 -9.70
N LEU A 84 2.29 9.11 -10.20
CA LEU A 84 2.10 9.00 -11.63
C LEU A 84 1.42 10.27 -12.14
N PRO A 85 2.00 10.96 -13.16
CA PRO A 85 1.34 12.11 -13.74
C PRO A 85 -0.02 11.70 -14.28
N ALA A 86 -1.05 12.51 -14.00
CA ALA A 86 -2.36 12.32 -14.58
C ALA A 86 -2.21 12.31 -16.12
N SER A 87 -2.68 11.25 -16.75
CA SER A 87 -2.63 11.14 -18.21
C SER A 87 -3.37 12.34 -18.83
N ASP A 88 -2.61 13.12 -19.55
CA ASP A 88 -2.93 14.26 -20.38
C ASP A 88 -4.40 14.75 -20.36
N THR A 89 -4.60 15.89 -19.75
CA THR A 89 -5.86 16.57 -19.46
C THR A 89 -6.59 17.11 -20.72
N ASN A 90 -6.25 16.64 -21.90
CA ASN A 90 -6.83 17.10 -23.16
C ASN A 90 -8.13 16.39 -23.55
N ARG A 91 -8.75 15.66 -22.63
CA ARG A 91 -10.11 15.17 -22.80
C ARG A 91 -11.06 16.00 -21.95
N ASN A 92 -11.96 16.73 -22.58
CA ASN A 92 -13.14 17.38 -22.01
C ASN A 92 -14.08 16.38 -21.30
N VAL A 93 -13.58 15.61 -20.38
CA VAL A 93 -14.34 14.74 -19.51
C VAL A 93 -14.21 15.31 -18.12
N GLN A 94 -15.24 15.97 -17.66
CA GLN A 94 -15.46 16.31 -16.26
C GLN A 94 -15.65 15.01 -15.46
N PHE A 95 -14.60 14.19 -15.37
CA PHE A 95 -14.50 13.23 -14.30
C PHE A 95 -13.76 13.95 -13.18
N GLU A 96 -14.43 14.04 -12.03
CA GLU A 96 -13.80 14.33 -10.75
C GLU A 96 -12.47 13.63 -10.71
N GLN A 97 -11.43 14.38 -10.37
CA GLN A 97 -10.01 14.01 -10.30
C GLN A 97 -9.83 12.51 -10.07
N VAL A 98 -9.47 11.79 -11.13
CA VAL A 98 -8.91 10.44 -10.96
C VAL A 98 -7.72 10.65 -10.04
N SER A 99 -7.85 10.22 -8.81
CA SER A 99 -6.80 10.33 -7.81
C SER A 99 -5.55 9.70 -8.42
N ASP A 100 -4.54 10.54 -8.65
CA ASP A 100 -3.25 10.09 -9.14
C ASP A 100 -2.80 8.93 -8.27
N ILE A 101 -2.30 7.86 -8.89
CA ILE A 101 -1.76 6.73 -8.12
C ILE A 101 -0.54 7.26 -7.37
N CYS A 102 -0.70 7.50 -6.10
CA CYS A 102 0.33 8.04 -5.23
C CYS A 102 1.02 6.95 -4.43
N PHE A 103 2.31 7.09 -4.28
CA PHE A 103 3.16 6.30 -3.40
C PHE A 103 3.67 7.24 -2.31
N SER A 104 3.18 7.10 -1.10
CA SER A 104 3.44 8.05 -0.02
C SER A 104 4.30 7.46 1.09
N TYR A 105 4.99 8.33 1.84
CA TYR A 105 5.70 7.92 3.04
C TYR A 105 4.78 7.43 4.15
N THR A 106 3.55 7.93 4.19
CA THR A 106 2.49 7.42 5.08
C THR A 106 2.23 5.92 4.83
N GLU A 107 2.18 5.50 3.57
CA GLU A 107 2.04 4.08 3.24
C GLU A 107 3.23 3.24 3.74
N VAL A 108 4.45 3.78 3.66
CA VAL A 108 5.65 3.09 4.19
C VAL A 108 5.50 2.81 5.67
N LEU A 109 5.09 3.81 6.46
CA LEU A 109 4.92 3.66 7.90
C LEU A 109 3.78 2.70 8.26
N LEU A 110 2.64 2.77 7.58
CA LEU A 110 1.52 1.85 7.81
C LEU A 110 1.88 0.41 7.39
N SER A 111 2.63 0.24 6.30
CA SER A 111 3.15 -1.06 5.87
C SER A 111 4.16 -1.64 6.86
N LEU A 112 5.03 -0.80 7.45
CA LEU A 112 5.92 -1.21 8.55
C LEU A 112 5.14 -1.62 9.79
N ALA A 113 4.09 -0.88 10.15
CA ALA A 113 3.21 -1.24 11.25
C ALA A 113 2.59 -2.64 11.06
N GLU A 114 2.15 -2.94 9.82
CA GLU A 114 1.65 -4.27 9.46
C GLU A 114 2.75 -5.34 9.55
N CYS A 115 3.94 -5.08 9.00
CA CYS A 115 5.06 -6.03 9.04
C CYS A 115 5.47 -6.35 10.47
N GLU A 116 5.61 -5.34 11.33
CA GLU A 116 5.99 -5.52 12.73
C GLU A 116 4.92 -6.31 13.52
N SER A 117 3.65 -6.03 13.27
CA SER A 117 2.56 -6.78 13.89
C SER A 117 2.61 -8.26 13.49
N ARG A 118 2.82 -8.57 12.21
CA ARG A 118 2.94 -9.95 11.72
C ARG A 118 4.19 -10.68 12.24
N LEU A 119 5.24 -9.95 12.53
CA LEU A 119 6.48 -10.48 13.15
C LEU A 119 6.40 -10.58 14.66
N GLY A 120 5.28 -10.21 15.29
CA GLY A 120 5.09 -10.25 16.73
C GLY A 120 5.69 -9.07 17.51
N ASN A 121 6.17 -8.04 16.83
CA ASN A 121 6.81 -6.86 17.42
C ASN A 121 5.76 -5.78 17.73
N SER A 122 4.78 -6.07 18.59
CA SER A 122 3.62 -5.22 18.85
C SER A 122 3.98 -3.78 19.24
N ALA A 123 5.02 -3.58 20.06
CA ALA A 123 5.44 -2.24 20.48
C ALA A 123 5.92 -1.39 19.30
N GLN A 124 6.67 -1.98 18.37
CA GLN A 124 7.16 -1.27 17.19
C GLN A 124 6.03 -1.02 16.18
N ALA A 125 5.10 -1.97 16.03
CA ALA A 125 3.90 -1.82 15.21
C ALA A 125 3.06 -0.61 15.68
N GLU A 126 2.81 -0.54 16.99
CA GLU A 126 2.13 0.60 17.62
C GLU A 126 2.88 1.92 17.43
N ASN A 127 4.20 1.90 17.52
CA ASN A 127 5.02 3.10 17.31
C ASN A 127 4.83 3.69 15.90
N TYR A 128 4.91 2.87 14.86
CA TYR A 128 4.69 3.33 13.48
C TYR A 128 3.26 3.84 13.26
N LEU A 129 2.26 3.13 13.76
CA LEU A 129 0.87 3.55 13.65
C LEU A 129 0.63 4.90 14.36
N ASN A 130 1.17 5.06 15.57
CA ASN A 130 1.02 6.29 16.35
C ASN A 130 1.73 7.50 15.71
N GLN A 131 2.85 7.30 15.00
CA GLN A 131 3.48 8.37 14.23
C GLN A 131 2.51 8.96 13.20
N VAL A 132 1.81 8.10 12.44
CA VAL A 132 0.83 8.54 11.43
C VAL A 132 -0.36 9.22 12.10
N MET A 133 -0.91 8.62 13.14
CA MET A 133 -2.09 9.17 13.84
C MET A 133 -1.79 10.51 14.51
N THR A 134 -0.61 10.67 15.12
CA THR A 134 -0.23 11.88 15.84
C THR A 134 -0.03 13.06 14.89
N ALA A 135 0.55 12.83 13.72
CA ALA A 135 0.78 13.89 12.74
C ALA A 135 -0.54 14.45 12.17
N ASN A 136 -1.63 13.66 12.21
CA ASN A 136 -2.93 14.03 11.66
C ASN A 136 -3.96 14.46 12.73
N ILE A 137 -3.54 14.64 13.99
CA ILE A 137 -4.43 15.14 15.06
C ILE A 137 -4.95 16.52 14.67
N GLY A 138 -6.29 16.66 14.72
CA GLY A 138 -6.97 17.89 14.33
C GLY A 138 -7.39 17.96 12.86
N SER A 139 -7.03 16.95 12.05
CA SER A 139 -7.62 16.80 10.71
C SER A 139 -9.08 16.32 10.80
N PRO A 140 -9.90 16.52 9.74
CA PRO A 140 -11.27 15.97 9.71
C PRO A 140 -11.35 14.45 9.92
N ALA A 141 -10.29 13.71 9.57
CA ALA A 141 -10.20 12.27 9.76
C ALA A 141 -9.97 11.88 11.24
N TYR A 142 -9.26 12.75 12.00
CA TYR A 142 -8.94 12.54 13.42
C TYR A 142 -9.23 13.83 14.22
N PRO A 143 -10.48 14.08 14.59
CA PRO A 143 -10.82 15.25 15.37
C PRO A 143 -10.07 15.26 16.71
N SER A 144 -9.64 16.42 17.15
CA SER A 144 -8.78 16.64 18.33
C SER A 144 -9.37 16.15 19.67
N ASN A 145 -10.65 15.79 19.68
CA ASN A 145 -11.32 15.21 20.85
C ASN A 145 -11.10 13.69 21.00
N VAL A 146 -10.47 13.04 20.02
CA VAL A 146 -10.01 11.66 20.17
C VAL A 146 -8.72 11.68 20.99
N SER A 147 -8.86 11.53 22.30
CA SER A 147 -7.72 11.40 23.21
C SER A 147 -6.98 10.10 22.90
N LEU A 148 -5.88 10.20 22.18
CA LEU A 148 -4.92 9.13 21.99
C LEU A 148 -4.10 8.95 23.27
N SER A 149 -4.75 8.57 24.39
CA SER A 149 -3.98 8.23 25.58
C SER A 149 -3.20 6.96 25.32
N SER A 150 -1.89 7.03 25.41
CA SER A 150 -0.94 5.92 25.22
C SER A 150 -1.25 4.69 26.08
N SER A 151 -1.98 4.86 27.18
CA SER A 151 -2.38 3.77 28.08
C SER A 151 -3.47 2.85 27.51
N VAL A 152 -4.19 3.24 26.47
CA VAL A 152 -5.29 2.45 25.88
C VAL A 152 -4.75 1.38 24.90
N PHE A 153 -3.49 1.48 24.48
CA PHE A 153 -2.97 0.72 23.34
C PHE A 153 -2.09 -0.50 23.70
N THR A 154 -1.72 -0.68 24.96
CA THR A 154 -0.70 -1.66 25.36
C THR A 154 -1.20 -3.08 25.62
N THR A 155 -2.48 -3.37 25.53
CA THR A 155 -3.07 -4.68 25.87
C THR A 155 -3.96 -5.28 24.79
N ARG A 156 -3.88 -4.82 23.56
CA ARG A 156 -4.76 -5.27 22.49
C ARG A 156 -4.23 -6.54 21.81
N THR A 157 -5.17 -7.39 21.42
CA THR A 157 -4.89 -8.55 20.58
C THR A 157 -4.36 -8.12 19.21
N SER A 158 -3.69 -9.02 18.51
CA SER A 158 -3.23 -8.79 17.13
C SER A 158 -4.39 -8.39 16.20
N ASP A 159 -5.56 -9.00 16.39
CA ASP A 159 -6.76 -8.73 15.57
C ASP A 159 -7.28 -7.31 15.78
N GLU A 160 -7.36 -6.84 17.03
CA GLU A 160 -7.76 -5.46 17.32
C GLU A 160 -6.79 -4.44 16.72
N PHE A 161 -5.49 -4.74 16.74
CA PHE A 161 -4.48 -3.89 16.10
C PHE A 161 -4.70 -3.80 14.59
N ILE A 162 -4.91 -4.92 13.91
CA ILE A 162 -5.14 -4.95 12.46
C ILE A 162 -6.42 -4.21 12.06
N HIS A 163 -7.51 -4.34 12.83
CA HIS A 163 -8.73 -3.56 12.58
C HIS A 163 -8.51 -2.05 12.77
N ARG A 164 -7.75 -1.65 13.78
CA ARG A 164 -7.39 -0.24 13.96
C ARG A 164 -6.50 0.27 12.84
N LEU A 165 -5.51 -0.51 12.42
CA LEU A 165 -4.66 -0.21 11.28
C LEU A 165 -5.48 -0.08 9.99
N ALA A 166 -6.52 -0.91 9.79
CA ALA A 166 -7.44 -0.83 8.66
C ALA A 166 -8.17 0.52 8.60
N ASN A 167 -8.65 1.02 9.75
CA ASN A 167 -9.31 2.31 9.82
C ASN A 167 -8.38 3.47 9.44
N VAL A 168 -7.14 3.44 9.94
CA VAL A 168 -6.12 4.45 9.59
C VAL A 168 -5.75 4.34 8.12
N TRP A 169 -5.57 3.12 7.59
CA TRP A 169 -5.28 2.88 6.18
C TRP A 169 -6.38 3.46 5.28
N GLN A 170 -7.65 3.23 5.64
CA GLN A 170 -8.80 3.75 4.88
C GLN A 170 -8.85 5.27 4.86
N SER A 171 -8.55 5.93 5.97
CA SER A 171 -8.59 7.40 6.05
C SER A 171 -7.41 8.06 5.34
N GLU A 172 -6.20 7.52 5.51
CA GLU A 172 -4.97 8.12 4.99
C GLU A 172 -4.70 7.80 3.51
N LEU A 173 -5.04 6.58 3.08
CA LEU A 173 -4.72 6.07 1.75
C LEU A 173 -5.97 5.85 0.89
N ARG A 174 -7.03 6.60 1.17
CA ARG A 174 -8.26 6.56 0.39
C ARG A 174 -7.98 6.92 -1.08
N GLY A 175 -8.46 6.06 -1.99
CA GLY A 175 -8.30 6.29 -3.44
C GLY A 175 -6.97 5.79 -4.03
N THR A 176 -5.98 5.37 -3.22
CA THR A 176 -4.70 4.84 -3.72
C THR A 176 -4.79 3.40 -4.26
N GLY A 177 -5.92 2.72 -4.06
CA GLY A 177 -6.12 1.31 -4.45
C GLY A 177 -5.47 0.28 -3.52
N THR A 178 -4.71 0.69 -2.50
CA THR A 178 -3.96 -0.21 -1.62
C THR A 178 -4.80 -0.81 -0.49
N TYR A 179 -5.92 -0.17 -0.14
CA TYR A 179 -6.77 -0.58 0.99
C TYR A 179 -7.36 -1.99 0.82
N PHE A 180 -7.90 -2.28 -0.37
CA PHE A 180 -8.50 -3.60 -0.63
C PHE A 180 -7.45 -4.73 -0.57
N ALA A 181 -6.25 -4.49 -1.10
CA ALA A 181 -5.14 -5.44 -1.00
C ALA A 181 -4.75 -5.68 0.48
N PHE A 182 -4.66 -4.61 1.29
CA PHE A 182 -4.43 -4.71 2.72
C PHE A 182 -5.50 -5.58 3.42
N LEU A 183 -6.78 -5.34 3.17
CA LEU A 183 -7.87 -6.13 3.78
C LEU A 183 -7.81 -7.61 3.40
N LYS A 184 -7.52 -7.90 2.12
CA LYS A 184 -7.43 -9.29 1.62
C LYS A 184 -6.29 -10.06 2.28
N ARG A 185 -5.07 -9.51 2.28
CA ARG A 185 -3.90 -10.20 2.83
C ARG A 185 -3.95 -10.39 4.35
N ASN A 186 -4.81 -9.60 5.04
CA ASN A 186 -5.08 -9.74 6.47
C ASN A 186 -6.35 -10.57 6.76
N ASN A 187 -7.04 -11.10 5.73
CA ASN A 187 -8.25 -11.92 5.84
C ASN A 187 -9.44 -11.22 6.52
N ILE A 188 -9.51 -9.88 6.45
CA ILE A 188 -10.58 -9.08 7.08
C ILE A 188 -11.50 -8.39 6.06
N ALA A 189 -11.30 -8.65 4.75
CA ALA A 189 -12.08 -8.00 3.70
C ALA A 189 -13.58 -8.37 3.75
N VAL A 190 -13.90 -9.63 4.06
CA VAL A 190 -15.27 -10.12 4.17
C VAL A 190 -16.02 -9.39 5.28
N ASP A 191 -15.40 -9.30 6.44
CA ASP A 191 -16.02 -8.71 7.63
C ASP A 191 -16.14 -7.19 7.53
N ILE A 192 -15.07 -6.50 7.14
CA ILE A 192 -15.06 -5.03 7.07
C ILE A 192 -15.94 -4.50 5.95
N LEU A 193 -15.91 -5.16 4.78
CA LEU A 193 -16.66 -4.70 3.60
C LEU A 193 -18.06 -5.32 3.52
N ASN A 194 -18.37 -6.26 4.39
CA ASN A 194 -19.62 -7.04 4.37
C ASN A 194 -19.90 -7.62 2.96
N ILE A 195 -18.91 -8.25 2.37
CA ILE A 195 -18.98 -8.88 1.04
C ILE A 195 -18.80 -10.39 1.16
N PRO A 196 -19.42 -11.20 0.29
CA PRO A 196 -19.16 -12.63 0.26
C PRO A 196 -17.72 -12.91 -0.23
N VAL A 197 -17.17 -14.07 0.18
CA VAL A 197 -15.77 -14.47 -0.10
C VAL A 197 -15.42 -14.37 -1.59
N TRP A 198 -16.32 -14.79 -2.48
CA TRP A 198 -16.09 -14.78 -3.91
C TRP A 198 -15.89 -13.35 -4.49
N ARG A 199 -16.44 -12.31 -3.84
CA ARG A 199 -16.24 -10.91 -4.25
C ARG A 199 -14.84 -10.35 -3.95
N GLN A 200 -13.99 -11.12 -3.31
CA GLN A 200 -12.59 -10.73 -3.16
C GLN A 200 -11.77 -10.89 -4.46
N VAL A 201 -12.37 -11.47 -5.49
CA VAL A 201 -11.81 -11.57 -6.84
C VAL A 201 -12.72 -10.79 -7.79
N PHE A 202 -12.14 -10.03 -8.72
CA PHE A 202 -12.94 -9.32 -9.72
C PHE A 202 -13.44 -10.30 -10.80
N PRO A 203 -14.62 -10.02 -11.41
CA PRO A 203 -15.09 -10.82 -12.54
C PRO A 203 -14.14 -10.69 -13.74
N VAL A 204 -13.99 -11.76 -14.49
CA VAL A 204 -13.35 -11.69 -15.80
C VAL A 204 -14.24 -10.87 -16.73
N PRO A 205 -13.71 -9.83 -17.42
CA PRO A 205 -14.52 -9.03 -18.34
C PRO A 205 -15.19 -9.89 -19.41
N MET A 206 -16.46 -9.65 -19.68
CA MET A 206 -17.22 -10.41 -20.67
C MET A 206 -16.54 -10.44 -22.05
N ARG A 207 -15.87 -9.37 -22.42
CA ARG A 207 -15.10 -9.29 -23.67
C ARG A 207 -14.02 -10.36 -23.71
N GLU A 208 -13.29 -10.56 -22.62
CA GLU A 208 -12.22 -11.59 -22.54
C GLU A 208 -12.80 -13.00 -22.63
N LEU A 209 -13.93 -13.27 -22.00
CA LEU A 209 -14.61 -14.55 -22.08
C LEU A 209 -15.07 -14.87 -23.51
N HIS A 210 -15.49 -13.84 -24.28
CA HIS A 210 -15.94 -14.02 -25.65
C HIS A 210 -14.78 -14.28 -26.64
N VAL A 211 -13.60 -13.68 -26.41
CA VAL A 211 -12.48 -13.79 -27.35
C VAL A 211 -11.50 -14.90 -26.98
N ASN A 212 -11.57 -15.42 -25.76
CA ASN A 212 -10.68 -16.47 -25.27
C ASN A 212 -11.49 -17.66 -24.70
N PRO A 213 -11.79 -18.68 -25.54
CA PRO A 213 -12.55 -19.86 -25.11
C PRO A 213 -11.90 -20.68 -23.99
N SER A 214 -10.62 -20.46 -23.70
CA SER A 214 -9.89 -21.13 -22.61
C SER A 214 -10.09 -20.47 -21.25
N MET A 215 -10.76 -19.30 -21.20
CA MET A 215 -11.05 -18.61 -19.95
C MET A 215 -12.45 -18.99 -19.43
N SER A 216 -12.52 -19.16 -18.14
CA SER A 216 -13.78 -19.29 -17.40
C SER A 216 -13.98 -18.11 -16.46
N GLN A 217 -15.23 -17.81 -16.14
CA GLN A 217 -15.56 -16.80 -15.15
C GLN A 217 -15.12 -17.27 -13.76
N ASN A 218 -14.74 -16.32 -12.92
CA ASN A 218 -14.50 -16.57 -11.50
C ASN A 218 -15.79 -17.04 -10.82
N GLU A 219 -15.64 -17.89 -9.82
CA GLU A 219 -16.77 -18.40 -9.04
C GLU A 219 -17.63 -17.24 -8.48
N GLY A 220 -18.94 -17.38 -8.57
CA GLY A 220 -19.92 -16.42 -8.05
C GLY A 220 -20.36 -15.32 -9.01
N TYR A 221 -19.80 -15.25 -10.26
CA TYR A 221 -20.17 -14.29 -11.30
C TYR A 221 -20.88 -14.94 -12.49
#